data_d450a66db1f48a70341f17c0c0c0093f
#
_entry.id   d450a66db1f48a70341f17c0c0c0093f
#
_cell.length_a   1.000
_cell.length_b   1.000
_cell.length_c   1.000
_cell.angle_alpha   90.00
_cell.angle_beta   90.00
_cell.angle_gamma   90.00
#
_symmetry.space_group_name_H-M   'P 1'
#
loop_
_entity.id
_entity.type
_entity.pdbx_description
1 polymer ?
#
loop_
_entity_poly.entity_id
_entity_poly.type
_entity_poly.pdbx_seq_one_letter_code
_entity_poly.pdbx_strand_id
1 'polypeptide(L)'
;MKNSIKQLVCVVLVAAICMPASFAADFTTVRVDNVDEYGAISKRLRYADDKTPIPLSGFSWDGSIFATIPAENANRPVEVFSTADYQPPSDDESDWYGMLDLAACGVLTGDSDGKFHPERTVTRAEAAAMLVRTLGVAQADGTQSGYADVPATAWYAPVVQTARECGIISPDTQFRPEALVTREEFAVMTARAMSYAGLLDMEKAAPTALKLEDADAISSWAESAYESFGSLIPVSMLTEVQAAESDDPTYLDSYLYYAEPQKAATRLESAELIDSCIRWLPVYPTAAAREAGLDKEMPIIDGSTSTLPITQAVYSALFTNGERDPANPLTHSKSHISYERLIDGEVDMLFASVYPASDILALAEEKGVELELIPIAYDAMIFFTNKDNPATGLTSEQISNIYVNNAYDNWNQIGGPDALLYPYCRNNDSGSHAQMERHFLHGAEIHETIRQETTSYAMQSILTDVIDAQTSDPTGYALGYSIFYYYWNANMVLGTADHLKLLEIDGVAPTDKTIADGSYPLSNNTYVVLRKDTPEDAPARRLADFMLTDAGQRCVENAGYGPLQ
;
A
#
# COMPACT_ATOMS: atom_id res chain seq x y z
N MET A 1 -28.85 -17.54 22.58
CA MET A 1 -28.46 -16.34 23.32
C MET A 1 -28.04 -15.33 22.26
N LYS A 2 -28.84 -14.28 22.10
CA LYS A 2 -28.63 -13.24 21.06
C LYS A 2 -27.56 -12.28 21.55
N ASN A 3 -26.40 -12.28 20.93
CA ASN A 3 -25.42 -11.20 21.09
C ASN A 3 -25.76 -10.11 20.07
N SER A 4 -26.33 -9.03 20.56
CA SER A 4 -26.47 -7.79 19.83
C SER A 4 -25.08 -7.15 19.74
N ILE A 5 -24.49 -7.18 18.56
CA ILE A 5 -23.31 -6.34 18.25
C ILE A 5 -23.84 -4.90 18.20
N LYS A 6 -23.53 -4.14 19.22
CA LYS A 6 -23.71 -2.68 19.18
C LYS A 6 -22.65 -2.14 18.22
N GLN A 7 -23.07 -1.70 17.05
CA GLN A 7 -22.24 -0.86 16.19
C GLN A 7 -21.91 0.41 17.00
N LEU A 8 -20.65 0.50 17.42
CA LEU A 8 -20.11 1.70 18.02
C LEU A 8 -19.79 2.67 16.86
N VAL A 9 -20.72 3.58 16.60
CA VAL A 9 -20.44 4.71 15.70
C VAL A 9 -19.52 5.64 16.47
N CYS A 10 -18.21 5.53 16.27
CA CYS A 10 -17.26 6.52 16.74
C CYS A 10 -17.33 7.74 15.81
N VAL A 11 -18.08 8.75 16.18
CA VAL A 11 -17.98 10.07 15.56
C VAL A 11 -16.71 10.71 16.11
N VAL A 12 -15.64 10.69 15.32
CA VAL A 12 -14.39 11.37 15.67
C VAL A 12 -14.51 12.83 15.25
N LEU A 13 -14.49 13.73 16.20
CA LEU A 13 -14.33 15.15 15.95
C LEU A 13 -12.86 15.38 15.55
N VAL A 14 -12.61 15.70 14.28
CA VAL A 14 -11.28 16.08 13.81
C VAL A 14 -10.91 17.42 14.43
N ALA A 15 -9.97 17.41 15.35
CA ALA A 15 -9.36 18.65 15.83
C ALA A 15 -8.43 19.18 14.74
N ALA A 16 -8.88 20.19 13.98
CA ALA A 16 -8.01 20.91 13.07
C ALA A 16 -6.93 21.63 13.88
N ILE A 17 -5.69 21.18 13.78
CA ILE A 17 -4.55 21.93 14.29
C ILE A 17 -4.37 23.14 13.37
N CYS A 18 -4.74 24.33 13.85
CA CYS A 18 -4.50 25.60 13.15
C CYS A 18 -2.98 25.84 13.08
N MET A 19 -2.41 25.67 11.91
CA MET A 19 -1.04 26.08 11.60
C MET A 19 -0.98 27.49 10.97
N PRO A 20 0.14 28.22 11.13
CA PRO A 20 0.25 29.58 10.60
C PRO A 20 0.23 29.62 9.07
N ALA A 21 -0.43 30.63 8.53
CA ALA A 21 -0.90 30.81 7.17
C ALA A 21 0.18 31.07 6.08
N SER A 22 1.30 30.34 6.06
CA SER A 22 2.30 30.52 4.99
C SER A 22 2.41 29.35 4.00
N PHE A 23 1.81 28.19 4.30
CA PHE A 23 1.68 27.06 3.38
C PHE A 23 0.36 26.36 3.69
N ALA A 24 -0.73 26.87 3.15
CA ALA A 24 -1.99 26.12 3.16
C ALA A 24 -1.84 24.96 2.18
N ALA A 25 -1.35 23.83 2.66
CA ALA A 25 -1.39 22.60 1.88
C ALA A 25 -2.85 22.34 1.49
N ASP A 26 -3.09 21.99 0.24
CA ASP A 26 -4.42 21.65 -0.29
C ASP A 26 -5.01 20.40 0.38
N PHE A 27 -4.28 19.77 1.30
CA PHE A 27 -4.71 18.57 1.98
C PHE A 27 -4.43 18.63 3.49
N THR A 28 -5.13 17.78 4.21
CA THR A 28 -4.93 17.53 5.63
C THR A 28 -5.02 16.05 5.91
N THR A 29 -4.55 15.63 7.08
CA THR A 29 -4.61 14.24 7.50
C THR A 29 -5.84 14.00 8.35
N VAL A 30 -6.54 12.92 8.07
CA VAL A 30 -7.55 12.32 8.95
C VAL A 30 -6.93 11.06 9.55
N ARG A 31 -6.96 10.97 10.88
CA ARG A 31 -6.53 9.78 11.62
C ARG A 31 -7.72 9.20 12.37
N VAL A 32 -7.86 7.89 12.34
CA VAL A 32 -8.81 7.14 13.16
C VAL A 32 -8.05 6.13 13.98
N ASP A 33 -8.04 6.35 15.30
CA ASP A 33 -7.29 5.56 16.26
C ASP A 33 -7.98 4.22 16.58
N ASN A 34 -7.17 3.22 16.92
CA ASN A 34 -7.63 1.92 17.44
C ASN A 34 -8.63 1.18 16.53
N VAL A 35 -8.36 1.16 15.26
CA VAL A 35 -9.14 0.40 14.28
C VAL A 35 -8.67 -1.05 14.32
N ASP A 36 -9.00 -1.79 15.37
CA ASP A 36 -8.82 -3.23 15.56
C ASP A 36 -7.61 -3.87 14.82
N GLU A 37 -6.72 -4.52 15.54
CA GLU A 37 -5.40 -5.00 15.11
C GLU A 37 -5.41 -5.87 13.82
N TYR A 38 -6.47 -6.62 13.57
CA TYR A 38 -6.61 -7.47 12.37
C TYR A 38 -7.43 -6.83 11.24
N GLY A 39 -8.00 -5.65 11.48
CA GLY A 39 -8.99 -5.04 10.61
C GLY A 39 -8.50 -3.95 9.68
N ALA A 40 -7.25 -3.48 9.82
CA ALA A 40 -6.76 -2.36 9.02
C ALA A 40 -6.76 -2.66 7.52
N ILE A 41 -6.50 -3.92 7.11
CA ILE A 41 -6.51 -4.35 5.71
C ILE A 41 -7.93 -4.37 5.14
N SER A 42 -8.93 -4.77 5.93
CA SER A 42 -10.34 -4.88 5.51
C SER A 42 -11.15 -3.62 5.78
N LYS A 43 -10.62 -2.64 6.51
CA LYS A 43 -11.33 -1.42 6.89
C LYS A 43 -10.93 -0.26 6.00
N ARG A 44 -11.89 0.61 5.76
CA ARG A 44 -11.76 1.79 4.91
C ARG A 44 -12.40 2.97 5.59
N LEU A 45 -12.05 4.17 5.16
CA LEU A 45 -12.65 5.42 5.60
C LEU A 45 -13.67 5.92 4.58
N ARG A 46 -14.72 6.56 5.06
CA ARG A 46 -15.66 7.32 4.24
C ARG A 46 -16.22 8.52 4.99
N TYR A 47 -16.69 9.52 4.28
CA TYR A 47 -17.42 10.60 4.90
C TYR A 47 -18.77 10.12 5.42
N ALA A 48 -19.11 10.48 6.66
CA ALA A 48 -20.35 9.99 7.31
C ALA A 48 -21.61 10.66 6.74
N ASP A 49 -21.49 11.84 6.15
CA ASP A 49 -22.57 12.66 5.63
C ASP A 49 -23.11 12.15 4.28
N ASP A 50 -22.25 11.82 3.33
CA ASP A 50 -22.62 11.39 1.98
C ASP A 50 -22.15 10.00 1.60
N LYS A 51 -21.46 9.31 2.52
CA LYS A 51 -20.87 7.97 2.33
C LYS A 51 -19.80 7.89 1.24
N THR A 52 -19.27 9.01 0.81
CA THR A 52 -18.15 9.03 -0.15
C THR A 52 -16.91 8.38 0.48
N PRO A 53 -16.33 7.35 -0.13
CA PRO A 53 -15.12 6.72 0.35
C PRO A 53 -13.92 7.69 0.34
N ILE A 54 -13.02 7.47 1.28
CA ILE A 54 -11.77 8.22 1.44
C ILE A 54 -10.63 7.24 1.22
N PRO A 55 -9.76 7.44 0.21
CA PRO A 55 -8.59 6.60 -0.01
C PRO A 55 -7.68 6.59 1.22
N LEU A 56 -7.22 5.41 1.65
CA LEU A 56 -6.24 5.32 2.73
C LEU A 56 -4.87 5.71 2.21
N SER A 57 -4.15 6.50 3.00
CA SER A 57 -2.73 6.81 2.77
C SER A 57 -1.81 5.84 3.50
N GLY A 58 -2.32 5.16 4.52
CA GLY A 58 -1.56 4.20 5.31
C GLY A 58 -2.22 3.85 6.63
N PHE A 59 -1.51 3.08 7.44
CA PHE A 59 -1.89 2.74 8.81
C PHE A 59 -0.68 2.82 9.73
N SER A 60 -0.95 3.09 11.00
CA SER A 60 0.07 3.24 12.03
C SER A 60 0.24 1.98 12.86
N TRP A 61 1.35 1.90 13.56
CA TRP A 61 1.70 0.84 14.48
C TRP A 61 0.72 0.65 15.66
N ASP A 62 -0.06 1.67 16.01
CA ASP A 62 -1.06 1.62 17.09
C ASP A 62 -2.45 1.15 16.63
N GLY A 63 -2.56 0.63 15.42
CA GLY A 63 -3.83 0.21 14.83
C GLY A 63 -4.66 1.35 14.25
N SER A 64 -4.08 2.55 14.14
CA SER A 64 -4.75 3.68 13.51
C SER A 64 -4.64 3.60 11.99
N ILE A 65 -5.67 4.08 11.30
CA ILE A 65 -5.66 4.25 9.85
C ILE A 65 -5.66 5.75 9.51
N PHE A 66 -4.98 6.08 8.42
CA PHE A 66 -4.81 7.46 7.97
C PHE A 66 -5.35 7.65 6.57
N ALA A 67 -5.84 8.85 6.32
CA ALA A 67 -6.15 9.31 4.98
C ALA A 67 -5.71 10.77 4.80
N THR A 68 -5.18 11.06 3.65
CA THR A 68 -4.92 12.43 3.19
C THR A 68 -6.16 12.90 2.44
N ILE A 69 -6.77 13.99 2.88
CA ILE A 69 -7.99 14.55 2.29
C ILE A 69 -7.78 16.02 1.92
N PRO A 70 -8.55 16.56 0.95
CA PRO A 70 -8.55 17.98 0.66
C PRO A 70 -8.83 18.80 1.92
N ALA A 71 -8.08 19.89 2.13
CA ALA A 71 -8.20 20.73 3.34
C ALA A 71 -9.62 21.30 3.52
N GLU A 72 -10.34 21.54 2.44
CA GLU A 72 -11.75 21.97 2.47
C GLU A 72 -12.68 20.95 3.14
N ASN A 73 -12.29 19.67 3.16
CA ASN A 73 -13.03 18.58 3.78
C ASN A 73 -12.60 18.29 5.23
N ALA A 74 -11.65 19.05 5.78
CA ALA A 74 -11.07 18.81 7.11
C ALA A 74 -12.09 18.71 8.26
N ASN A 75 -13.23 19.38 8.14
CA ASN A 75 -14.28 19.41 9.15
C ASN A 75 -15.43 18.44 8.88
N ARG A 76 -15.36 17.65 7.81
CA ARG A 76 -16.40 16.66 7.50
C ARG A 76 -16.27 15.47 8.45
N PRO A 77 -17.37 14.95 9.00
CA PRO A 77 -17.31 13.76 9.84
C PRO A 77 -16.90 12.53 9.02
N VAL A 78 -16.00 11.74 9.58
CA VAL A 78 -15.46 10.53 8.95
C VAL A 78 -15.90 9.31 9.76
N GLU A 79 -16.22 8.22 9.09
CA GLU A 79 -16.53 6.93 9.71
C GLU A 79 -15.70 5.80 9.09
N VAL A 80 -15.39 4.79 9.91
CA VAL A 80 -14.76 3.55 9.45
C VAL A 80 -15.85 2.61 8.95
N PHE A 81 -15.63 1.99 7.80
CA PHE A 81 -16.48 0.93 7.29
C PHE A 81 -15.68 -0.32 6.94
N SER A 82 -16.32 -1.45 6.91
CA SER A 82 -15.71 -2.75 6.65
C SER A 82 -16.35 -3.40 5.42
N THR A 83 -15.54 -4.14 4.67
CA THR A 83 -15.99 -4.96 3.54
C THR A 83 -16.30 -6.40 3.99
N ALA A 84 -16.90 -6.55 5.16
CA ALA A 84 -17.03 -7.81 5.88
C ALA A 84 -17.85 -8.91 5.16
N ASP A 85 -18.58 -8.59 4.10
CA ASP A 85 -19.28 -9.56 3.26
C ASP A 85 -18.41 -10.13 2.14
N TYR A 86 -17.24 -9.57 1.95
CA TYR A 86 -16.30 -10.02 0.96
C TYR A 86 -15.16 -10.76 1.66
N GLN A 87 -15.23 -12.06 1.60
CA GLN A 87 -14.17 -12.94 2.10
C GLN A 87 -13.41 -13.46 0.89
N PRO A 88 -12.10 -13.28 0.88
CA PRO A 88 -11.26 -13.83 -0.16
C PRO A 88 -11.34 -15.36 -0.26
N PRO A 89 -11.30 -16.01 -1.49
CA PRO A 89 -10.94 -17.41 -1.59
C PRO A 89 -9.55 -17.61 -0.96
N SER A 90 -9.33 -18.65 -0.20
CA SER A 90 -8.19 -18.81 0.71
C SER A 90 -6.83 -18.99 0.06
N ASP A 91 -6.74 -19.11 -1.26
CA ASP A 91 -5.57 -19.68 -1.91
C ASP A 91 -4.91 -18.84 -3.02
N ASP A 92 -5.47 -17.69 -3.41
CA ASP A 92 -4.85 -16.83 -4.42
C ASP A 92 -5.06 -15.33 -4.09
N GLU A 93 -3.98 -14.66 -3.73
CA GLU A 93 -4.01 -13.25 -3.29
C GLU A 93 -4.12 -12.26 -4.45
N SER A 94 -4.02 -12.71 -5.71
CA SER A 94 -3.86 -11.81 -6.85
C SER A 94 -5.14 -11.15 -7.37
N ASP A 95 -6.32 -11.75 -7.20
CA ASP A 95 -7.56 -11.33 -7.88
C ASP A 95 -8.50 -10.43 -7.04
N TRP A 96 -8.03 -9.96 -5.89
CA TRP A 96 -8.85 -9.44 -4.78
C TRP A 96 -8.87 -7.96 -4.58
N TYR A 97 -7.76 -7.36 -4.95
CA TYR A 97 -7.49 -5.97 -4.64
C TYR A 97 -8.40 -5.04 -5.45
N GLY A 98 -8.87 -5.47 -6.62
CA GLY A 98 -9.67 -4.64 -7.52
C GLY A 98 -10.93 -4.05 -6.87
N MET A 99 -11.75 -4.88 -6.20
CA MET A 99 -12.95 -4.36 -5.54
C MET A 99 -12.63 -3.44 -4.35
N LEU A 100 -11.60 -3.78 -3.57
CA LEU A 100 -11.15 -2.96 -2.44
C LEU A 100 -10.50 -1.66 -2.91
N ASP A 101 -9.73 -1.71 -3.98
CA ASP A 101 -9.08 -0.54 -4.58
C ASP A 101 -10.12 0.42 -5.17
N LEU A 102 -11.12 -0.10 -5.87
CA LEU A 102 -12.23 0.72 -6.36
C LEU A 102 -13.07 1.33 -5.22
N ALA A 103 -13.20 0.61 -4.11
CA ALA A 103 -13.84 1.16 -2.92
C ALA A 103 -12.99 2.26 -2.29
N ALA A 104 -11.68 2.05 -2.17
CA ALA A 104 -10.75 3.05 -1.67
C ALA A 104 -10.72 4.32 -2.51
N CYS A 105 -10.95 4.19 -3.83
CA CYS A 105 -10.99 5.32 -4.77
C CYS A 105 -12.36 5.95 -4.96
N GLY A 106 -13.37 5.50 -4.25
CA GLY A 106 -14.73 6.05 -4.36
C GLY A 106 -15.51 5.65 -5.61
N VAL A 107 -14.96 4.74 -6.42
CA VAL A 107 -15.64 4.22 -7.62
C VAL A 107 -16.76 3.29 -7.23
N LEU A 108 -16.47 2.35 -6.31
CA LEU A 108 -17.43 1.39 -5.78
C LEU A 108 -17.91 1.85 -4.39
N THR A 109 -19.23 1.90 -4.19
CA THR A 109 -19.83 2.20 -2.89
C THR A 109 -20.63 0.99 -2.41
N GLY A 110 -20.56 0.70 -1.10
CA GLY A 110 -21.43 -0.31 -0.49
C GLY A 110 -22.90 0.08 -0.55
N ASP A 111 -23.77 -0.91 -0.40
CA ASP A 111 -25.22 -0.70 -0.26
C ASP A 111 -25.57 -0.13 1.13
N SER A 112 -26.84 0.16 1.38
CA SER A 112 -27.31 0.76 2.63
C SER A 112 -27.04 -0.10 3.88
N ASP A 113 -26.76 -1.39 3.71
CA ASP A 113 -26.37 -2.32 4.78
C ASP A 113 -24.85 -2.31 5.04
N GLY A 114 -24.08 -1.48 4.30
CA GLY A 114 -22.64 -1.34 4.42
C GLY A 114 -21.84 -2.42 3.70
N LYS A 115 -22.49 -3.23 2.85
CA LYS A 115 -21.86 -4.35 2.15
C LYS A 115 -21.72 -4.10 0.65
N PHE A 116 -20.77 -4.77 0.02
CA PHE A 116 -20.52 -4.64 -1.42
C PHE A 116 -21.30 -5.62 -2.28
N HIS A 117 -21.73 -6.74 -1.75
CA HIS A 117 -22.48 -7.78 -2.48
C HIS A 117 -21.82 -8.17 -3.81
N PRO A 118 -20.64 -8.79 -3.80
CA PRO A 118 -19.82 -9.06 -4.99
C PRO A 118 -20.56 -9.82 -6.09
N GLU A 119 -21.42 -10.76 -5.71
CA GLU A 119 -22.19 -11.60 -6.63
C GLU A 119 -23.48 -10.93 -7.15
N ARG A 120 -23.83 -9.75 -6.65
CA ARG A 120 -25.00 -9.02 -7.11
C ARG A 120 -24.77 -8.48 -8.53
N THR A 121 -25.75 -8.71 -9.41
CA THR A 121 -25.70 -8.17 -10.78
C THR A 121 -25.86 -6.64 -10.78
N VAL A 122 -25.24 -6.00 -11.76
CA VAL A 122 -25.16 -4.54 -11.89
C VAL A 122 -26.23 -4.02 -12.84
N THR A 123 -26.91 -2.96 -12.45
CA THR A 123 -27.83 -2.24 -13.35
C THR A 123 -27.05 -1.30 -14.27
N ARG A 124 -27.68 -0.88 -15.38
CA ARG A 124 -27.06 0.06 -16.33
C ARG A 124 -26.74 1.42 -15.68
N ALA A 125 -27.57 1.87 -14.73
CA ALA A 125 -27.31 3.10 -13.98
C ALA A 125 -26.10 2.96 -13.05
N GLU A 126 -25.97 1.83 -12.37
CA GLU A 126 -24.81 1.53 -11.53
C GLU A 126 -23.52 1.40 -12.36
N ALA A 127 -23.57 0.71 -13.49
CA ALA A 127 -22.45 0.60 -14.43
C ALA A 127 -21.96 1.97 -14.89
N ALA A 128 -22.88 2.84 -15.31
CA ALA A 128 -22.54 4.22 -15.69
C ALA A 128 -21.92 4.99 -14.52
N ALA A 129 -22.43 4.81 -13.28
CA ALA A 129 -21.90 5.47 -12.10
C ALA A 129 -20.48 5.01 -11.76
N MET A 130 -20.21 3.72 -11.85
CA MET A 130 -18.86 3.18 -11.66
C MET A 130 -17.89 3.82 -12.66
N LEU A 131 -18.21 3.82 -13.94
CA LEU A 131 -17.32 4.34 -15.00
C LEU A 131 -17.12 5.87 -14.93
N VAL A 132 -18.17 6.65 -14.67
CA VAL A 132 -18.03 8.12 -14.49
C VAL A 132 -17.16 8.46 -13.28
N ARG A 133 -17.32 7.74 -12.17
CA ARG A 133 -16.48 7.90 -10.99
C ARG A 133 -15.04 7.48 -11.27
N THR A 134 -14.84 6.41 -12.03
CA THR A 134 -13.50 5.96 -12.46
C THR A 134 -12.77 7.04 -13.22
N LEU A 135 -13.45 7.72 -14.13
CA LEU A 135 -12.86 8.81 -14.91
C LEU A 135 -12.57 10.07 -14.07
N GLY A 136 -13.20 10.22 -12.89
CA GLY A 136 -13.02 11.41 -12.05
C GLY A 136 -13.49 12.71 -12.68
N VAL A 137 -14.33 12.65 -13.72
CA VAL A 137 -14.84 13.84 -14.42
C VAL A 137 -15.94 14.53 -13.63
N ALA A 138 -16.02 15.83 -13.73
CA ALA A 138 -17.09 16.61 -13.11
C ALA A 138 -18.47 16.17 -13.65
N GLN A 139 -19.38 15.84 -12.74
CA GLN A 139 -20.71 15.41 -13.14
C GLN A 139 -21.57 16.59 -13.62
N ALA A 140 -22.36 16.34 -14.64
CA ALA A 140 -23.39 17.26 -15.12
C ALA A 140 -24.51 17.44 -14.08
N ASP A 141 -25.40 18.42 -14.29
CA ASP A 141 -26.52 18.72 -13.37
C ASP A 141 -27.71 17.73 -13.49
N GLY A 142 -27.67 16.81 -14.44
CA GLY A 142 -28.71 15.82 -14.69
C GLY A 142 -29.98 16.32 -15.37
N THR A 143 -30.04 17.60 -15.72
CA THR A 143 -31.26 18.20 -16.31
C THR A 143 -31.47 17.85 -17.78
N GLN A 144 -30.42 17.43 -18.48
CA GLN A 144 -30.40 17.18 -19.93
C GLN A 144 -29.79 15.79 -20.27
N SER A 145 -30.23 14.74 -19.59
CA SER A 145 -29.74 13.38 -19.88
C SER A 145 -29.95 12.95 -21.33
N GLY A 146 -31.01 13.45 -21.96
CA GLY A 146 -31.40 13.14 -23.35
C GLY A 146 -32.14 11.81 -23.50
N TYR A 147 -32.52 11.16 -22.41
CA TYR A 147 -33.30 9.93 -22.40
C TYR A 147 -34.67 10.13 -21.75
N ALA A 148 -35.71 9.59 -22.39
CA ALA A 148 -37.10 9.82 -21.96
C ALA A 148 -37.43 9.12 -20.60
N ASP A 149 -36.69 8.09 -20.26
CA ASP A 149 -36.83 7.28 -19.04
C ASP A 149 -35.84 7.64 -17.92
N VAL A 150 -35.16 8.79 -18.03
CA VAL A 150 -34.24 9.33 -17.01
C VAL A 150 -34.79 10.64 -16.45
N PRO A 151 -35.59 10.58 -15.36
CA PRO A 151 -36.09 11.79 -14.72
C PRO A 151 -34.94 12.60 -14.12
N ALA A 152 -34.97 13.93 -14.25
CA ALA A 152 -33.94 14.82 -13.71
C ALA A 152 -33.78 14.71 -12.16
N THR A 153 -34.79 14.18 -11.46
CA THR A 153 -34.77 13.95 -10.01
C THR A 153 -34.18 12.61 -9.61
N ALA A 154 -33.85 11.73 -10.57
CA ALA A 154 -33.26 10.44 -10.26
C ALA A 154 -31.80 10.61 -9.83
N TRP A 155 -31.33 9.81 -8.88
CA TRP A 155 -29.95 9.86 -8.39
C TRP A 155 -28.91 9.67 -9.51
N TYR A 156 -29.28 8.91 -10.52
CA TYR A 156 -28.42 8.60 -11.67
C TYR A 156 -28.49 9.62 -12.81
N ALA A 157 -29.39 10.61 -12.77
CA ALA A 157 -29.56 11.56 -13.87
C ALA A 157 -28.27 12.34 -14.19
N PRO A 158 -27.53 12.89 -13.20
CA PRO A 158 -26.24 13.53 -13.44
C PRO A 158 -25.21 12.58 -14.06
N VAL A 159 -25.16 11.36 -13.56
CA VAL A 159 -24.24 10.31 -14.04
C VAL A 159 -24.54 9.92 -15.47
N VAL A 160 -25.82 9.66 -15.80
CA VAL A 160 -26.25 9.25 -17.15
C VAL A 160 -25.98 10.36 -18.16
N GLN A 161 -26.24 11.63 -17.79
CA GLN A 161 -25.89 12.77 -18.64
C GLN A 161 -24.39 12.82 -18.91
N THR A 162 -23.57 12.73 -17.86
CA THR A 162 -22.09 12.74 -17.98
C THR A 162 -21.60 11.56 -18.81
N ALA A 163 -22.09 10.35 -18.56
CA ALA A 163 -21.70 9.16 -19.33
C ALA A 163 -22.03 9.30 -20.82
N ARG A 164 -23.14 9.98 -21.16
CA ARG A 164 -23.49 10.29 -22.54
C ARG A 164 -22.56 11.33 -23.14
N GLU A 165 -22.28 12.41 -22.42
CA GLU A 165 -21.37 13.47 -22.86
C GLU A 165 -19.95 12.96 -23.08
N CYS A 166 -19.47 12.02 -22.26
CA CYS A 166 -18.21 11.32 -22.42
C CYS A 166 -18.24 10.21 -23.50
N GLY A 167 -19.39 9.94 -24.12
CA GLY A 167 -19.51 8.89 -25.14
C GLY A 167 -19.49 7.45 -24.59
N ILE A 168 -19.56 7.25 -23.28
CA ILE A 168 -19.59 5.92 -22.64
C ILE A 168 -20.84 5.16 -23.06
N ILE A 169 -21.99 5.84 -23.12
CA ILE A 169 -23.28 5.30 -23.52
C ILE A 169 -23.75 5.94 -24.82
N SER A 170 -24.35 5.13 -25.69
CA SER A 170 -24.82 5.58 -27.00
C SER A 170 -26.09 6.41 -26.88
N PRO A 171 -26.29 7.43 -27.72
CA PRO A 171 -27.57 8.12 -27.84
C PRO A 171 -28.68 7.15 -28.23
N ASP A 172 -29.78 7.18 -27.48
CA ASP A 172 -31.00 6.42 -27.74
C ASP A 172 -32.20 7.21 -27.19
N THR A 173 -33.41 6.75 -27.41
CA THR A 173 -34.62 7.30 -26.80
C THR A 173 -34.79 6.91 -25.35
N GLN A 174 -34.28 5.75 -24.93
CA GLN A 174 -34.34 5.18 -23.58
C GLN A 174 -32.97 4.67 -23.14
N PHE A 175 -32.63 4.93 -21.88
CA PHE A 175 -31.43 4.43 -21.25
C PHE A 175 -31.64 3.07 -20.56
N ARG A 176 -32.84 2.83 -20.05
CA ARG A 176 -33.22 1.62 -19.28
C ARG A 176 -32.38 1.48 -18.00
N PRO A 177 -32.41 2.46 -17.08
CA PRO A 177 -31.49 2.54 -15.95
C PRO A 177 -31.51 1.31 -15.02
N GLU A 178 -32.67 0.71 -14.84
CA GLU A 178 -32.88 -0.45 -13.96
C GLU A 178 -32.64 -1.81 -14.65
N ALA A 179 -32.41 -1.82 -15.97
CA ALA A 179 -32.07 -3.06 -16.65
C ALA A 179 -30.68 -3.54 -16.24
N LEU A 180 -30.51 -4.86 -16.10
CA LEU A 180 -29.20 -5.45 -15.83
C LEU A 180 -28.30 -5.23 -17.06
N VAL A 181 -27.04 -4.90 -16.80
CA VAL A 181 -26.03 -4.81 -17.85
C VAL A 181 -25.46 -6.21 -18.13
N THR A 182 -25.33 -6.57 -19.40
CA THR A 182 -24.64 -7.80 -19.77
C THR A 182 -23.12 -7.63 -19.76
N ARG A 183 -22.37 -8.74 -19.73
CA ARG A 183 -20.89 -8.71 -19.81
C ARG A 183 -20.40 -7.94 -21.04
N GLU A 184 -20.98 -8.18 -22.23
CA GLU A 184 -20.59 -7.45 -23.44
C GLU A 184 -20.99 -5.96 -23.39
N GLU A 185 -22.16 -5.61 -22.83
CA GLU A 185 -22.54 -4.23 -22.65
C GLU A 185 -21.57 -3.51 -21.70
N PHE A 186 -21.20 -4.16 -20.59
CA PHE A 186 -20.26 -3.57 -19.64
C PHE A 186 -18.85 -3.45 -20.23
N ALA A 187 -18.38 -4.45 -20.96
CA ALA A 187 -17.10 -4.38 -21.67
C ALA A 187 -17.05 -3.20 -22.65
N VAL A 188 -18.09 -2.99 -23.46
CA VAL A 188 -18.15 -1.85 -24.38
C VAL A 188 -18.23 -0.52 -23.65
N MET A 189 -19.01 -0.42 -22.58
CA MET A 189 -19.06 0.81 -21.78
C MET A 189 -17.69 1.13 -21.16
N THR A 190 -16.99 0.14 -20.65
CA THR A 190 -15.65 0.29 -20.09
C THR A 190 -14.63 0.67 -21.18
N ALA A 191 -14.64 -0.01 -22.32
CA ALA A 191 -13.75 0.32 -23.44
C ALA A 191 -13.92 1.77 -23.92
N ARG A 192 -15.17 2.25 -24.01
CA ARG A 192 -15.47 3.64 -24.36
C ARG A 192 -14.99 4.63 -23.29
N ALA A 193 -15.15 4.28 -22.00
CA ALA A 193 -14.63 5.12 -20.91
C ALA A 193 -13.11 5.23 -20.98
N MET A 194 -12.42 4.11 -21.19
CA MET A 194 -10.96 4.10 -21.36
C MET A 194 -10.50 4.83 -22.63
N SER A 195 -11.26 4.70 -23.71
CA SER A 195 -11.00 5.45 -24.96
C SER A 195 -11.19 6.96 -24.77
N TYR A 196 -12.22 7.39 -24.04
CA TYR A 196 -12.39 8.78 -23.66
C TYR A 196 -11.20 9.32 -22.87
N ALA A 197 -10.66 8.51 -21.96
CA ALA A 197 -9.45 8.84 -21.20
C ALA A 197 -8.16 8.80 -22.03
N GLY A 198 -8.21 8.39 -23.30
CA GLY A 198 -7.04 8.25 -24.16
C GLY A 198 -6.17 7.03 -23.89
N LEU A 199 -6.69 6.05 -23.18
CA LEU A 199 -5.95 4.87 -22.71
C LEU A 199 -6.14 3.63 -23.59
N LEU A 200 -7.24 3.55 -24.29
CA LEU A 200 -7.60 2.45 -25.18
C LEU A 200 -7.96 2.96 -26.57
N ASP A 201 -7.45 2.31 -27.58
CA ASP A 201 -7.83 2.55 -28.98
C ASP A 201 -8.70 1.39 -29.46
N MET A 202 -10.00 1.60 -29.48
CA MET A 202 -10.98 0.59 -29.91
C MET A 202 -10.89 0.21 -31.40
N GLU A 203 -10.09 0.95 -32.19
CA GLU A 203 -9.82 0.59 -33.59
C GLU A 203 -8.61 -0.33 -33.74
N LYS A 204 -7.93 -0.64 -32.64
CA LYS A 204 -6.76 -1.51 -32.62
C LYS A 204 -6.98 -2.73 -31.73
N ALA A 205 -6.80 -3.92 -32.30
CA ALA A 205 -6.71 -5.14 -31.50
C ALA A 205 -5.46 -5.11 -30.61
N ALA A 206 -5.59 -5.67 -29.39
CA ALA A 206 -4.46 -5.84 -28.52
C ALA A 206 -3.42 -6.81 -29.12
N PRO A 207 -2.11 -6.62 -28.85
CA PRO A 207 -1.06 -7.49 -29.40
C PRO A 207 -1.21 -8.98 -29.00
N THR A 208 -1.82 -9.25 -27.86
CA THR A 208 -2.12 -10.58 -27.34
C THR A 208 -3.62 -10.67 -27.08
N ALA A 209 -4.35 -11.21 -28.04
CA ALA A 209 -5.76 -11.51 -27.84
C ALA A 209 -5.90 -12.82 -27.04
N LEU A 210 -6.73 -12.80 -26.00
CA LEU A 210 -7.15 -14.01 -25.32
C LEU A 210 -8.07 -14.81 -26.27
N LYS A 211 -7.80 -16.10 -26.43
CA LYS A 211 -8.67 -16.97 -27.24
C LYS A 211 -9.94 -17.27 -26.44
N LEU A 212 -11.09 -16.85 -26.96
CA LEU A 212 -12.40 -17.16 -26.41
C LEU A 212 -13.06 -18.26 -27.24
N GLU A 213 -13.55 -19.30 -26.59
CA GLU A 213 -14.17 -20.46 -27.27
C GLU A 213 -15.57 -20.13 -27.81
N ASP A 214 -16.22 -19.10 -27.25
CA ASP A 214 -17.54 -18.63 -27.67
C ASP A 214 -17.48 -17.23 -28.35
N ALA A 215 -16.36 -16.91 -28.98
CA ALA A 215 -16.18 -15.61 -29.66
C ALA A 215 -17.33 -15.30 -30.64
N ASP A 216 -17.89 -16.32 -31.32
CA ASP A 216 -19.02 -16.17 -32.24
C ASP A 216 -20.33 -15.73 -31.54
N ALA A 217 -20.41 -15.86 -30.20
CA ALA A 217 -21.57 -15.41 -29.43
C ALA A 217 -21.50 -13.91 -29.07
N ILE A 218 -20.35 -13.28 -29.25
CA ILE A 218 -20.16 -11.83 -29.02
C ILE A 218 -20.88 -11.07 -30.14
N SER A 219 -21.71 -10.10 -29.75
CA SER A 219 -22.42 -9.27 -30.71
C SER A 219 -21.42 -8.44 -31.54
N SER A 220 -21.67 -8.28 -32.83
CA SER A 220 -20.76 -7.55 -33.73
C SER A 220 -20.45 -6.11 -33.31
N TRP A 221 -21.34 -5.47 -32.55
CA TRP A 221 -21.10 -4.15 -31.98
C TRP A 221 -20.17 -4.16 -30.76
N ALA A 222 -19.90 -5.32 -30.18
CA ALA A 222 -19.04 -5.51 -29.01
C ALA A 222 -17.65 -6.10 -29.37
N GLU A 223 -17.48 -6.68 -30.56
CA GLU A 223 -16.25 -7.33 -31.01
C GLU A 223 -15.02 -6.43 -30.80
N SER A 224 -15.08 -5.19 -31.25
CA SER A 224 -13.94 -4.25 -31.13
C SER A 224 -13.54 -3.95 -29.68
N ALA A 225 -14.47 -3.99 -28.72
CA ALA A 225 -14.14 -3.83 -27.32
C ALA A 225 -13.34 -5.02 -26.79
N TYR A 226 -13.80 -6.24 -27.06
CA TYR A 226 -13.09 -7.45 -26.67
C TYR A 226 -11.70 -7.55 -27.31
N GLU A 227 -11.59 -7.25 -28.60
CA GLU A 227 -10.31 -7.24 -29.32
C GLU A 227 -9.33 -6.18 -28.76
N SER A 228 -9.83 -4.99 -28.37
CA SER A 228 -8.99 -3.94 -27.85
C SER A 228 -8.50 -4.19 -26.41
N PHE A 229 -9.28 -4.88 -25.59
CA PHE A 229 -8.86 -5.29 -24.27
C PHE A 229 -7.84 -6.44 -24.29
N GLY A 230 -8.05 -7.43 -25.13
CA GLY A 230 -7.20 -8.62 -25.18
C GLY A 230 -7.00 -9.24 -23.80
N SER A 231 -5.75 -9.32 -23.35
CA SER A 231 -5.39 -9.89 -22.05
C SER A 231 -5.75 -9.00 -20.83
N LEU A 232 -6.31 -7.79 -21.03
CA LEU A 232 -6.81 -6.97 -19.93
C LEU A 232 -8.19 -7.43 -19.43
N ILE A 233 -8.88 -8.30 -20.17
CA ILE A 233 -10.11 -8.91 -19.65
C ILE A 233 -9.72 -9.85 -18.51
N PRO A 234 -10.15 -9.59 -17.25
CA PRO A 234 -9.81 -10.44 -16.13
C PRO A 234 -10.53 -11.78 -16.23
N VAL A 235 -9.87 -12.84 -15.73
CA VAL A 235 -10.42 -14.20 -15.72
C VAL A 235 -11.79 -14.26 -15.02
N SER A 236 -11.99 -13.44 -13.98
CA SER A 236 -13.28 -13.31 -13.28
C SER A 236 -14.46 -12.89 -14.16
N MET A 237 -14.21 -12.14 -15.25
CA MET A 237 -15.24 -11.84 -16.26
C MET A 237 -15.48 -12.97 -17.26
N LEU A 238 -14.73 -14.04 -17.19
CA LEU A 238 -14.81 -15.18 -18.09
C LEU A 238 -15.37 -16.39 -17.32
N THR A 239 -15.90 -17.33 -18.07
CA THR A 239 -16.19 -18.65 -17.55
C THR A 239 -15.04 -19.57 -17.96
N GLU A 240 -14.37 -20.10 -16.96
CA GLU A 240 -13.23 -20.98 -17.11
C GLU A 240 -13.70 -22.43 -17.02
N VAL A 241 -13.31 -23.22 -18.01
CA VAL A 241 -13.61 -24.66 -18.04
C VAL A 241 -12.30 -25.40 -18.20
N GLN A 242 -11.97 -26.28 -17.26
CA GLN A 242 -10.80 -27.13 -17.38
C GLN A 242 -10.91 -27.99 -18.62
N ALA A 243 -9.93 -27.92 -19.53
CA ALA A 243 -9.86 -28.81 -20.67
C ALA A 243 -9.70 -30.26 -20.20
N ALA A 244 -10.31 -31.22 -20.90
CA ALA A 244 -10.20 -32.63 -20.53
C ALA A 244 -8.75 -33.05 -20.35
N GLU A 245 -8.46 -33.79 -19.26
CA GLU A 245 -7.13 -34.28 -18.91
C GLU A 245 -6.41 -34.83 -20.13
N SER A 246 -5.24 -34.29 -20.42
CA SER A 246 -4.33 -34.87 -21.38
C SER A 246 -3.51 -35.94 -20.66
N ASP A 247 -3.41 -37.13 -21.23
CA ASP A 247 -2.52 -38.20 -20.74
C ASP A 247 -1.02 -37.83 -20.86
N ASP A 248 -0.70 -36.63 -21.36
CA ASP A 248 0.67 -36.13 -21.49
C ASP A 248 1.04 -35.30 -20.22
N PRO A 249 1.96 -35.82 -19.37
CA PRO A 249 2.38 -35.14 -18.15
C PRO A 249 3.15 -33.82 -18.37
N THR A 250 3.43 -33.46 -19.63
CA THR A 250 4.03 -32.17 -19.99
C THR A 250 2.99 -31.10 -20.32
N TYR A 251 1.71 -31.45 -20.38
CA TYR A 251 0.61 -30.51 -20.55
C TYR A 251 0.24 -29.92 -19.18
N LEU A 252 0.63 -28.70 -18.98
CA LEU A 252 0.03 -27.85 -17.94
C LEU A 252 -1.48 -27.77 -18.20
N ASP A 253 -2.30 -27.89 -17.16
CA ASP A 253 -3.76 -27.80 -17.23
C ASP A 253 -4.15 -26.63 -18.15
N SER A 254 -4.70 -26.94 -19.31
CA SER A 254 -5.16 -25.89 -20.21
C SER A 254 -6.61 -25.58 -19.90
N TYR A 255 -6.87 -24.31 -19.64
CA TYR A 255 -8.22 -23.81 -19.43
C TYR A 255 -8.79 -23.28 -20.74
N LEU A 256 -10.10 -23.51 -20.94
CA LEU A 256 -10.89 -22.94 -22.01
C LEU A 256 -11.67 -21.75 -21.44
N TYR A 257 -11.61 -20.63 -22.12
CA TYR A 257 -12.23 -19.38 -21.67
C TYR A 257 -13.45 -19.05 -22.52
N TYR A 258 -14.56 -18.74 -21.85
CA TYR A 258 -15.81 -18.35 -22.46
C TYR A 258 -16.22 -16.96 -21.99
N ALA A 259 -16.56 -16.08 -22.91
CA ALA A 259 -17.04 -14.74 -22.60
C ALA A 259 -18.42 -14.73 -21.95
N GLU A 260 -19.29 -15.67 -22.36
CA GLU A 260 -20.72 -15.68 -22.01
C GLU A 260 -21.34 -14.25 -22.13
N PRO A 261 -21.26 -13.61 -23.32
CA PRO A 261 -21.44 -12.16 -23.47
C PRO A 261 -22.82 -11.67 -23.04
N GLN A 262 -23.85 -12.54 -23.10
CA GLN A 262 -25.23 -12.22 -22.71
C GLN A 262 -25.51 -12.42 -21.21
N LYS A 263 -24.57 -12.96 -20.46
CA LYS A 263 -24.69 -13.10 -19.00
C LYS A 263 -24.69 -11.72 -18.34
N ALA A 264 -25.56 -11.53 -17.34
CA ALA A 264 -25.53 -10.29 -16.56
C ALA A 264 -24.23 -10.18 -15.76
N ALA A 265 -23.55 -9.05 -15.88
CA ALA A 265 -22.31 -8.79 -15.15
C ALA A 265 -22.60 -8.60 -13.65
N THR A 266 -21.73 -9.18 -12.80
CA THR A 266 -21.76 -8.97 -11.36
C THR A 266 -20.96 -7.74 -10.95
N ARG A 267 -21.11 -7.31 -9.70
CA ARG A 267 -20.33 -6.20 -9.13
C ARG A 267 -18.83 -6.53 -9.09
N LEU A 268 -18.50 -7.78 -8.75
CA LEU A 268 -17.12 -8.26 -8.74
C LEU A 268 -16.53 -8.21 -10.16
N GLU A 269 -17.16 -8.89 -11.13
CA GLU A 269 -16.73 -8.89 -12.53
C GLU A 269 -16.53 -7.47 -13.07
N SER A 270 -17.46 -6.57 -12.75
CA SER A 270 -17.40 -5.16 -13.17
C SER A 270 -16.25 -4.40 -12.50
N ALA A 271 -16.03 -4.64 -11.21
CA ALA A 271 -14.95 -4.01 -10.47
C ALA A 271 -13.58 -4.45 -11.01
N GLU A 272 -13.38 -5.73 -11.23
CA GLU A 272 -12.10 -6.25 -11.71
C GLU A 272 -11.77 -5.82 -13.15
N LEU A 273 -12.76 -5.72 -14.04
CA LEU A 273 -12.50 -5.15 -15.37
C LEU A 273 -12.09 -3.68 -15.28
N ILE A 274 -12.72 -2.89 -14.43
CA ILE A 274 -12.31 -1.51 -14.21
C ILE A 274 -10.89 -1.49 -13.63
N ASP A 275 -10.61 -2.29 -12.61
CA ASP A 275 -9.31 -2.32 -11.94
C ASP A 275 -8.18 -2.71 -12.90
N SER A 276 -8.40 -3.69 -13.76
CA SER A 276 -7.43 -4.07 -14.79
C SER A 276 -7.02 -2.90 -15.70
N CYS A 277 -7.90 -1.91 -15.86
CA CYS A 277 -7.69 -0.71 -16.66
C CYS A 277 -7.17 0.49 -15.85
N ILE A 278 -7.39 0.49 -14.54
CA ILE A 278 -7.32 1.69 -13.68
C ILE A 278 -5.90 2.21 -13.50
N ARG A 279 -4.89 1.32 -13.51
CA ARG A 279 -3.47 1.68 -13.46
C ARG A 279 -3.00 2.58 -14.61
N TRP A 280 -3.85 2.75 -15.62
CA TRP A 280 -3.57 3.58 -16.78
C TRP A 280 -4.30 4.94 -16.73
N LEU A 281 -5.11 5.19 -15.69
CA LEU A 281 -5.85 6.45 -15.55
C LEU A 281 -4.91 7.63 -15.32
N PRO A 282 -5.24 8.81 -15.87
CA PRO A 282 -4.45 10.00 -15.65
C PRO A 282 -4.31 10.33 -14.16
N VAL A 283 -3.10 10.59 -13.76
CA VAL A 283 -2.75 11.07 -12.43
C VAL A 283 -2.69 12.59 -12.49
N TYR A 284 -3.44 13.27 -11.63
CA TYR A 284 -3.50 14.73 -11.64
C TYR A 284 -2.72 15.29 -10.45
N PRO A 285 -1.78 16.25 -10.68
CA PRO A 285 -1.06 16.88 -9.59
C PRO A 285 -1.99 17.72 -8.71
N THR A 286 -1.82 17.62 -7.40
CA THR A 286 -2.45 18.50 -6.41
C THR A 286 -1.82 19.90 -6.42
N ALA A 287 -2.35 20.86 -5.66
CA ALA A 287 -1.64 22.13 -5.47
C ALA A 287 -0.32 21.90 -4.75
N ALA A 288 -0.23 20.97 -3.81
CA ALA A 288 1.03 20.63 -3.14
C ALA A 288 2.11 20.18 -4.14
N ALA A 289 1.76 19.36 -5.14
CA ALA A 289 2.69 19.00 -6.20
C ALA A 289 3.16 20.20 -7.03
N ARG A 290 2.23 21.11 -7.37
CA ARG A 290 2.55 22.35 -8.12
C ARG A 290 3.43 23.29 -7.31
N GLU A 291 3.14 23.48 -6.02
CA GLU A 291 3.95 24.32 -5.13
C GLU A 291 5.37 23.76 -4.93
N ALA A 292 5.48 22.44 -4.80
CA ALA A 292 6.77 21.76 -4.74
C ALA A 292 7.50 21.68 -6.09
N GLY A 293 6.84 22.08 -7.21
CA GLY A 293 7.40 21.96 -8.55
C GLY A 293 7.57 20.52 -9.04
N LEU A 294 6.74 19.61 -8.51
CA LEU A 294 6.72 18.17 -8.82
C LEU A 294 5.52 17.79 -9.72
N ASP A 295 4.78 18.78 -10.24
CA ASP A 295 3.58 18.59 -11.02
C ASP A 295 3.80 18.04 -12.43
N LYS A 296 5.04 18.04 -12.90
CA LYS A 296 5.40 17.60 -14.26
C LYS A 296 6.25 16.35 -14.27
N GLU A 297 7.02 16.13 -13.24
CA GLU A 297 8.01 15.06 -13.18
C GLU A 297 8.31 14.72 -11.73
N MET A 298 8.23 13.44 -11.40
CA MET A 298 8.68 12.88 -10.13
C MET A 298 10.07 12.26 -10.32
N PRO A 299 10.92 12.25 -9.28
CA PRO A 299 12.18 11.52 -9.34
C PRO A 299 11.93 10.02 -9.37
N ILE A 300 12.87 9.26 -9.91
CA ILE A 300 12.90 7.80 -9.76
C ILE A 300 13.30 7.47 -8.32
N ILE A 301 12.35 6.92 -7.56
CA ILE A 301 12.51 6.64 -6.12
C ILE A 301 12.75 5.16 -5.90
N ASP A 302 13.69 4.84 -5.00
CA ASP A 302 13.89 3.51 -4.44
C ASP A 302 14.15 3.62 -2.93
N GLY A 303 14.48 2.53 -2.25
CA GLY A 303 14.81 2.60 -0.83
C GLY A 303 14.82 1.26 -0.10
N SER A 304 14.77 1.38 1.21
CA SER A 304 14.59 0.23 2.09
C SER A 304 13.18 -0.34 1.93
N THR A 305 13.01 -1.64 2.08
CA THR A 305 11.67 -2.26 2.02
C THR A 305 10.70 -1.62 3.03
N SER A 306 11.19 -1.25 4.20
CA SER A 306 10.39 -0.61 5.25
C SER A 306 9.89 0.80 4.88
N THR A 307 10.56 1.53 3.98
CA THR A 307 10.23 2.92 3.64
C THR A 307 9.26 3.06 2.46
N LEU A 308 8.84 1.96 1.85
CA LEU A 308 7.84 1.99 0.78
C LEU A 308 6.55 2.75 1.18
N PRO A 309 6.01 2.62 2.40
CA PRO A 309 4.85 3.39 2.83
C PRO A 309 5.06 4.92 2.78
N ILE A 310 6.29 5.41 2.98
CA ILE A 310 6.59 6.85 2.82
C ILE A 310 6.41 7.27 1.36
N THR A 311 6.94 6.49 0.42
CA THR A 311 6.76 6.76 -1.02
C THR A 311 5.28 6.77 -1.40
N GLN A 312 4.52 5.80 -0.93
CA GLN A 312 3.08 5.73 -1.20
C GLN A 312 2.32 6.93 -0.62
N ALA A 313 2.65 7.34 0.61
CA ALA A 313 2.05 8.53 1.23
C ALA A 313 2.38 9.82 0.46
N VAL A 314 3.61 9.93 -0.05
CA VAL A 314 4.05 11.06 -0.90
C VAL A 314 3.24 11.11 -2.19
N TYR A 315 3.12 9.99 -2.91
CA TYR A 315 2.33 9.95 -4.14
C TYR A 315 0.85 10.26 -3.88
N SER A 316 0.27 9.75 -2.79
CA SER A 316 -1.12 10.06 -2.40
C SER A 316 -1.34 11.53 -2.03
N ALA A 317 -0.31 12.20 -1.50
CA ALA A 317 -0.38 13.62 -1.15
C ALA A 317 -0.19 14.53 -2.35
N LEU A 318 0.71 14.15 -3.27
CA LEU A 318 1.07 14.98 -4.41
C LEU A 318 0.15 14.79 -5.62
N PHE A 319 -0.53 13.64 -5.72
CA PHE A 319 -1.35 13.33 -6.89
C PHE A 319 -2.70 12.72 -6.51
N THR A 320 -3.74 13.14 -7.21
CA THR A 320 -5.01 12.43 -7.22
C THR A 320 -4.81 11.09 -7.92
N ASN A 321 -5.18 9.98 -7.29
CA ASN A 321 -4.86 8.62 -7.73
C ASN A 321 -3.34 8.33 -7.83
N GLY A 322 -2.55 8.93 -6.97
CA GLY A 322 -1.08 8.79 -6.97
C GLY A 322 -0.60 7.35 -6.75
N GLU A 323 -1.40 6.51 -6.09
CA GLU A 323 -1.15 5.07 -5.94
C GLU A 323 -1.13 4.32 -7.28
N ARG A 324 -1.68 4.91 -8.34
CA ARG A 324 -1.79 4.35 -9.69
C ARG A 324 -0.81 4.93 -10.68
N ASP A 325 0.00 5.89 -10.25
CA ASP A 325 1.05 6.45 -11.11
C ASP A 325 2.03 5.33 -11.49
N PRO A 326 2.27 5.08 -12.77
CA PRO A 326 3.26 4.09 -13.22
C PRO A 326 4.67 4.34 -12.68
N ALA A 327 4.99 5.57 -12.29
CA ALA A 327 6.25 5.94 -11.67
C ALA A 327 6.26 5.66 -10.15
N ASN A 328 5.10 5.40 -9.53
CA ASN A 328 5.03 5.01 -8.13
C ASN A 328 5.53 3.56 -7.99
N PRO A 329 6.64 3.31 -7.30
CA PRO A 329 7.19 1.97 -7.21
C PRO A 329 6.26 1.07 -6.38
N LEU A 330 5.98 -0.13 -6.88
CA LEU A 330 5.23 -1.15 -6.15
C LEU A 330 6.06 -1.78 -5.01
N THR A 331 7.38 -1.75 -5.15
CA THR A 331 8.33 -2.30 -4.17
C THR A 331 9.59 -1.48 -4.16
N HIS A 332 10.30 -1.47 -3.03
CA HIS A 332 11.68 -1.01 -2.94
C HIS A 332 12.65 -2.19 -3.05
N SER A 333 13.82 -1.97 -3.64
CA SER A 333 14.80 -3.02 -3.95
C SER A 333 15.62 -3.53 -2.75
N LYS A 334 15.33 -3.06 -1.54
CA LYS A 334 16.04 -3.25 -0.26
C LYS A 334 17.21 -2.30 -0.08
N SER A 335 17.60 -2.10 1.19
CA SER A 335 18.58 -1.07 1.58
C SER A 335 19.88 -1.14 0.79
N HIS A 336 20.52 -2.31 0.72
CA HIS A 336 21.82 -2.47 0.06
C HIS A 336 21.73 -2.17 -1.45
N ILE A 337 20.85 -2.87 -2.15
CA ILE A 337 20.65 -2.74 -3.59
C ILE A 337 20.23 -1.32 -3.98
N SER A 338 19.38 -0.67 -3.18
CA SER A 338 18.96 0.70 -3.48
C SER A 338 20.11 1.69 -3.45
N TYR A 339 21.05 1.55 -2.50
CA TYR A 339 22.25 2.38 -2.47
C TYR A 339 23.15 2.13 -3.69
N GLU A 340 23.36 0.87 -4.10
CA GLU A 340 24.13 0.55 -5.32
C GLU A 340 23.51 1.23 -6.55
N ARG A 341 22.19 1.13 -6.71
CA ARG A 341 21.44 1.75 -7.81
C ARG A 341 21.54 3.28 -7.81
N LEU A 342 21.52 3.93 -6.63
CA LEU A 342 21.72 5.37 -6.52
C LEU A 342 23.15 5.76 -6.93
N ILE A 343 24.14 5.02 -6.47
CA ILE A 343 25.56 5.25 -6.83
C ILE A 343 25.76 5.08 -8.33
N ASP A 344 25.09 4.12 -8.96
CA ASP A 344 25.14 3.85 -10.40
C ASP A 344 24.30 4.83 -11.23
N GLY A 345 23.50 5.67 -10.60
CA GLY A 345 22.64 6.64 -11.27
C GLY A 345 21.42 6.01 -11.95
N GLU A 346 21.01 4.80 -11.52
CA GLU A 346 19.81 4.15 -12.00
C GLU A 346 18.53 4.70 -11.35
N VAL A 347 18.67 5.33 -10.18
CA VAL A 347 17.61 6.01 -9.44
C VAL A 347 18.10 7.39 -9.00
N ASP A 348 17.16 8.31 -8.79
CA ASP A 348 17.48 9.71 -8.48
C ASP A 348 17.61 9.96 -6.98
N MET A 349 16.89 9.18 -6.17
CA MET A 349 16.88 9.32 -4.72
C MET A 349 16.42 8.04 -4.00
N LEU A 350 16.72 7.98 -2.69
CA LEU A 350 16.24 6.90 -1.83
C LEU A 350 15.47 7.46 -0.64
N PHE A 351 14.50 6.67 -0.19
CA PHE A 351 14.07 6.68 1.19
C PHE A 351 14.77 5.53 1.93
N ALA A 352 15.67 5.84 2.84
CA ALA A 352 16.51 4.86 3.53
C ALA A 352 16.24 4.88 5.05
N SER A 353 15.86 3.72 5.61
CA SER A 353 15.64 3.57 7.05
C SER A 353 16.94 3.47 7.85
N VAL A 354 18.09 3.43 7.17
CA VAL A 354 19.38 3.19 7.80
C VAL A 354 20.51 3.93 7.08
N TYR A 355 21.57 4.21 7.80
CA TYR A 355 22.83 4.71 7.25
C TYR A 355 23.47 3.66 6.31
N PRO A 356 24.18 4.05 5.22
CA PRO A 356 24.81 3.09 4.32
C PRO A 356 25.86 2.23 5.04
N ALA A 357 25.89 0.95 4.68
CA ALA A 357 26.87 0.00 5.20
C ALA A 357 28.29 0.34 4.74
N SER A 358 29.29 -0.25 5.39
CA SER A 358 30.71 0.06 5.14
C SER A 358 31.17 -0.24 3.72
N ASP A 359 30.66 -1.30 3.11
CA ASP A 359 30.94 -1.70 1.73
C ASP A 359 30.27 -0.77 0.71
N ILE A 360 29.07 -0.26 1.00
CA ILE A 360 28.42 0.79 0.19
C ILE A 360 29.21 2.09 0.22
N LEU A 361 29.72 2.48 1.39
CA LEU A 361 30.59 3.65 1.49
C LEU A 361 31.89 3.47 0.68
N ALA A 362 32.49 2.27 0.73
CA ALA A 362 33.66 1.94 -0.07
C ALA A 362 33.36 1.96 -1.59
N LEU A 363 32.18 1.44 -2.00
CA LEU A 363 31.73 1.49 -3.39
C LEU A 363 31.52 2.93 -3.86
N ALA A 364 30.92 3.79 -3.03
CA ALA A 364 30.72 5.20 -3.34
C ALA A 364 32.07 5.92 -3.52
N GLU A 365 33.04 5.65 -2.64
CA GLU A 365 34.40 6.18 -2.74
C GLU A 365 35.10 5.70 -4.03
N GLU A 366 35.02 4.39 -4.35
CA GLU A 366 35.57 3.80 -5.57
C GLU A 366 35.02 4.47 -6.83
N LYS A 367 33.74 4.75 -6.86
CA LYS A 367 33.03 5.39 -7.99
C LYS A 367 33.12 6.92 -7.97
N GLY A 368 33.72 7.52 -6.93
CA GLY A 368 33.82 8.96 -6.77
C GLY A 368 32.49 9.66 -6.55
N VAL A 369 31.50 8.95 -5.97
CA VAL A 369 30.16 9.47 -5.65
C VAL A 369 30.13 9.87 -4.17
N GLU A 370 29.77 11.11 -3.89
CA GLU A 370 29.43 11.55 -2.54
C GLU A 370 27.92 11.44 -2.30
N LEU A 371 27.55 10.79 -1.20
CA LEU A 371 26.16 10.67 -0.77
C LEU A 371 25.80 11.79 0.20
N GLU A 372 24.61 12.35 0.03
CA GLU A 372 24.01 13.32 0.94
C GLU A 372 22.81 12.67 1.62
N LEU A 373 22.83 12.62 2.97
CA LEU A 373 21.77 12.03 3.79
C LEU A 373 21.02 13.15 4.51
N ILE A 374 19.76 13.32 4.18
CA ILE A 374 18.86 14.33 4.75
C ILE A 374 17.90 13.61 5.69
N PRO A 375 17.96 13.82 7.02
CA PRO A 375 17.02 13.22 7.95
C PRO A 375 15.61 13.70 7.67
N ILE A 376 14.64 12.79 7.66
CA ILE A 376 13.20 13.09 7.45
C ILE A 376 12.29 12.50 8.51
N ALA A 377 12.76 11.54 9.28
CA ALA A 377 11.99 10.88 10.33
C ALA A 377 12.91 10.38 11.44
N TYR A 378 12.38 10.25 12.65
CA TYR A 378 13.04 9.51 13.72
C TYR A 378 12.78 8.02 13.56
N ASP A 379 13.76 7.20 13.90
CA ASP A 379 13.67 5.75 13.95
C ASP A 379 14.68 5.19 14.97
N ALA A 380 14.73 3.89 15.14
CA ALA A 380 15.71 3.25 16.01
C ALA A 380 15.94 1.78 15.63
N MET A 381 17.14 1.29 15.90
CA MET A 381 17.37 -0.14 16.01
C MET A 381 16.83 -0.66 17.33
N ILE A 382 16.09 -1.75 17.30
CA ILE A 382 15.51 -2.38 18.47
C ILE A 382 15.88 -3.84 18.59
N PHE A 383 15.85 -4.34 19.84
CA PHE A 383 15.94 -5.76 20.15
C PHE A 383 14.62 -6.25 20.76
N PHE A 384 14.26 -7.47 20.43
CA PHE A 384 13.04 -8.09 20.91
C PHE A 384 13.26 -9.58 21.22
N THR A 385 12.40 -10.12 22.06
CA THR A 385 12.40 -11.51 22.46
C THR A 385 10.97 -12.02 22.62
N ASN A 386 10.80 -13.30 22.85
CA ASN A 386 9.50 -13.88 23.14
C ASN A 386 8.85 -13.22 24.36
N LYS A 387 7.54 -12.99 24.29
CA LYS A 387 6.77 -12.23 25.31
C LYS A 387 6.91 -12.81 26.72
N ASP A 388 6.97 -14.13 26.82
CA ASP A 388 7.06 -14.86 28.11
C ASP A 388 8.48 -14.85 28.71
N ASN A 389 9.49 -14.37 28.01
CA ASN A 389 10.82 -14.21 28.54
C ASN A 389 10.82 -13.15 29.67
N PRO A 390 11.19 -13.47 30.93
CA PRO A 390 11.19 -12.48 32.02
C PRO A 390 12.25 -11.37 31.89
N ALA A 391 13.26 -11.54 31.01
CA ALA A 391 14.30 -10.53 30.79
C ALA A 391 13.68 -9.19 30.36
N THR A 392 14.16 -8.06 30.91
CA THR A 392 13.64 -6.73 30.62
C THR A 392 14.51 -5.93 29.66
N GLY A 393 15.79 -6.24 29.56
CA GLY A 393 16.71 -5.48 28.72
C GLY A 393 18.09 -6.12 28.62
N LEU A 394 18.93 -5.51 27.80
CA LEU A 394 20.32 -5.85 27.56
C LEU A 394 21.20 -4.60 27.63
N THR A 395 22.48 -4.77 27.94
CA THR A 395 23.45 -3.70 27.73
C THR A 395 24.05 -3.78 26.32
N SER A 396 24.54 -2.66 25.82
CA SER A 396 25.28 -2.59 24.55
C SER A 396 26.48 -3.56 24.52
N GLU A 397 27.18 -3.70 25.66
CA GLU A 397 28.29 -4.66 25.82
C GLU A 397 27.81 -6.11 25.70
N GLN A 398 26.68 -6.46 26.34
CA GLN A 398 26.09 -7.82 26.23
C GLN A 398 25.72 -8.14 24.79
N ILE A 399 25.11 -7.20 24.05
CA ILE A 399 24.74 -7.39 22.65
C ILE A 399 25.98 -7.67 21.81
N SER A 400 27.03 -6.85 21.95
CA SER A 400 28.30 -7.08 21.24
C SER A 400 28.92 -8.44 21.56
N ASN A 401 28.91 -8.83 22.83
CA ASN A 401 29.42 -10.14 23.27
C ASN A 401 28.58 -11.32 22.76
N ILE A 402 27.25 -11.16 22.66
CA ILE A 402 26.37 -12.18 22.05
C ILE A 402 26.75 -12.37 20.58
N TYR A 403 26.70 -11.30 19.80
CA TYR A 403 26.78 -11.42 18.34
C TYR A 403 28.19 -11.56 17.78
N VAL A 404 29.18 -10.94 18.41
CA VAL A 404 30.59 -11.03 17.95
C VAL A 404 31.30 -12.24 18.54
N ASN A 405 31.15 -12.48 19.85
CA ASN A 405 31.94 -13.46 20.57
C ASN A 405 31.20 -14.78 20.82
N ASN A 406 29.87 -14.82 20.58
CA ASN A 406 28.99 -15.94 20.99
C ASN A 406 29.24 -16.36 22.47
N ALA A 407 29.37 -15.35 23.34
CA ALA A 407 29.88 -15.51 24.70
C ALA A 407 28.87 -16.10 25.67
N TYR A 408 27.59 -16.13 25.31
CA TYR A 408 26.51 -16.56 26.19
C TYR A 408 25.61 -17.56 25.46
N ASP A 409 25.25 -18.64 26.15
CA ASP A 409 24.32 -19.66 25.68
C ASP A 409 23.04 -19.77 26.55
N ASN A 410 22.99 -18.98 27.64
CA ASN A 410 21.89 -18.97 28.59
C ASN A 410 21.59 -17.53 29.05
N TRP A 411 20.31 -17.16 29.13
CA TRP A 411 19.86 -15.86 29.59
C TRP A 411 20.28 -15.50 31.00
N ASN A 412 20.50 -16.51 31.91
CA ASN A 412 20.93 -16.22 33.28
C ASN A 412 22.33 -15.58 33.34
N GLN A 413 23.16 -15.80 32.34
CA GLN A 413 24.50 -15.20 32.25
C GLN A 413 24.46 -13.68 32.00
N ILE A 414 23.31 -13.20 31.55
CA ILE A 414 23.09 -11.78 31.20
C ILE A 414 21.94 -11.14 32.00
N GLY A 415 21.56 -11.76 33.13
CA GLY A 415 20.56 -11.22 34.06
C GLY A 415 19.11 -11.63 33.76
N GLY A 416 18.90 -12.55 32.82
CA GLY A 416 17.60 -13.14 32.50
C GLY A 416 17.31 -14.43 33.27
N PRO A 417 16.32 -15.22 32.85
CA PRO A 417 15.94 -16.50 33.44
C PRO A 417 16.98 -17.59 33.15
N ASP A 418 16.90 -18.73 33.87
CA ASP A 418 17.65 -19.93 33.51
C ASP A 418 16.97 -20.62 32.32
N ALA A 419 17.32 -20.17 31.13
CA ALA A 419 16.78 -20.62 29.85
C ALA A 419 17.81 -20.41 28.74
N LEU A 420 17.81 -21.28 27.73
CA LEU A 420 18.72 -21.17 26.59
C LEU A 420 18.50 -19.86 25.82
N LEU A 421 19.60 -19.32 25.30
CA LEU A 421 19.60 -18.07 24.49
C LEU A 421 19.82 -18.43 23.02
N TYR A 422 18.86 -18.07 22.16
CA TYR A 422 18.94 -18.28 20.71
C TYR A 422 19.02 -16.93 19.99
N PRO A 423 20.23 -16.41 19.69
CA PRO A 423 20.38 -15.14 18.95
C PRO A 423 20.13 -15.37 17.46
N TYR A 424 19.19 -14.63 16.90
CA TYR A 424 18.91 -14.56 15.46
C TYR A 424 19.58 -13.35 14.83
N CYS A 425 20.07 -13.51 13.61
CA CYS A 425 20.66 -12.40 12.86
C CYS A 425 19.99 -12.24 11.50
N ARG A 426 20.31 -11.12 10.85
CA ARG A 426 19.90 -10.81 9.48
C ARG A 426 21.06 -11.03 8.52
N ASN A 427 20.73 -11.33 7.27
CA ASN A 427 21.70 -11.37 6.18
C ASN A 427 22.35 -9.98 5.94
N ASN A 428 23.54 -9.98 5.35
CA ASN A 428 24.35 -8.77 5.16
C ASN A 428 23.66 -7.67 4.33
N ASP A 429 22.76 -8.04 3.41
CA ASP A 429 22.07 -7.07 2.53
C ASP A 429 20.94 -6.32 3.26
N SER A 430 20.68 -6.61 4.53
CA SER A 430 19.58 -5.99 5.28
C SER A 430 20.00 -4.70 5.97
N GLY A 431 19.11 -3.70 5.98
CA GLY A 431 19.31 -2.47 6.73
C GLY A 431 19.51 -2.69 8.23
N SER A 432 18.84 -3.69 8.83
CA SER A 432 19.06 -4.03 10.24
C SER A 432 20.46 -4.57 10.49
N HIS A 433 21.08 -5.29 9.53
CA HIS A 433 22.46 -5.71 9.63
C HIS A 433 23.43 -4.51 9.57
N ALA A 434 23.18 -3.55 8.68
CA ALA A 434 23.98 -2.31 8.63
C ALA A 434 23.94 -1.54 9.97
N GLN A 435 22.82 -1.57 10.70
CA GLN A 435 22.77 -1.02 12.05
C GLN A 435 23.59 -1.86 13.06
N MET A 436 23.58 -3.20 12.94
CA MET A 436 24.46 -4.05 13.74
C MET A 436 25.95 -3.72 13.51
N GLU A 437 26.38 -3.55 12.26
CA GLU A 437 27.75 -3.11 11.94
C GLU A 437 28.09 -1.78 12.63
N ARG A 438 27.22 -0.82 12.50
CA ARG A 438 27.43 0.54 13.02
C ARG A 438 27.55 0.57 14.54
N HIS A 439 26.65 -0.12 15.26
CA HIS A 439 26.53 0.01 16.70
C HIS A 439 27.35 -1.02 17.48
N PHE A 440 27.57 -2.22 16.92
CA PHE A 440 28.08 -3.35 17.70
C PHE A 440 29.26 -4.09 17.08
N LEU A 441 29.34 -4.19 15.74
CA LEU A 441 30.35 -5.03 15.11
C LEU A 441 31.69 -4.30 14.94
N HIS A 442 31.68 -2.98 14.65
CA HIS A 442 32.88 -2.16 14.51
C HIS A 442 33.97 -2.79 13.60
N GLY A 443 33.54 -3.41 12.50
CA GLY A 443 34.40 -4.10 11.55
C GLY A 443 34.66 -5.58 11.85
N ALA A 444 34.10 -6.12 12.95
CA ALA A 444 34.03 -7.56 13.16
C ALA A 444 32.82 -8.16 12.41
N GLU A 445 32.81 -9.47 12.25
CA GLU A 445 31.65 -10.19 11.72
C GLU A 445 30.80 -10.75 12.87
N ILE A 446 29.50 -10.97 12.61
CA ILE A 446 28.67 -11.79 13.50
C ILE A 446 29.27 -13.18 13.55
N HIS A 447 29.31 -13.78 14.74
CA HIS A 447 29.91 -15.09 14.97
C HIS A 447 29.36 -16.16 14.00
N GLU A 448 30.27 -17.00 13.50
CA GLU A 448 29.96 -17.96 12.43
C GLU A 448 28.77 -18.89 12.78
N THR A 449 28.70 -19.37 14.01
CA THR A 449 27.59 -20.23 14.48
C THR A 449 26.24 -19.54 14.30
N ILE A 450 26.11 -18.27 14.72
CA ILE A 450 24.87 -17.50 14.59
C ILE A 450 24.53 -17.30 13.12
N ARG A 451 25.54 -16.96 12.27
CA ARG A 451 25.33 -16.77 10.83
C ARG A 451 24.88 -18.05 10.12
N GLN A 452 25.37 -19.20 10.54
CA GLN A 452 25.02 -20.47 9.90
C GLN A 452 23.70 -21.05 10.37
N GLU A 453 23.34 -20.85 11.64
CA GLU A 453 22.22 -21.54 12.26
C GLU A 453 20.94 -20.69 12.33
N THR A 454 21.07 -19.35 12.45
CA THR A 454 19.95 -18.47 12.81
C THR A 454 19.86 -17.19 11.95
N THR A 455 20.23 -17.26 10.68
CA THR A 455 20.08 -16.13 9.75
C THR A 455 18.67 -16.07 9.12
N SER A 456 17.97 -14.97 9.37
CA SER A 456 16.70 -14.63 8.72
C SER A 456 16.95 -13.80 7.46
N TYR A 457 16.43 -14.25 6.32
CA TYR A 457 16.70 -13.64 5.01
C TYR A 457 15.69 -12.56 4.60
N ALA A 458 14.50 -12.53 5.21
CA ALA A 458 13.51 -11.49 4.99
C ALA A 458 13.27 -10.68 6.27
N MET A 459 12.88 -9.40 6.11
CA MET A 459 12.70 -8.52 7.26
C MET A 459 11.54 -8.97 8.17
N GLN A 460 10.49 -9.48 7.59
CA GLN A 460 9.36 -10.06 8.33
C GLN A 460 9.70 -11.42 8.95
N SER A 461 10.56 -12.22 8.32
CA SER A 461 10.84 -13.57 8.83
C SER A 461 11.57 -13.58 10.16
N ILE A 462 12.37 -12.56 10.50
CA ILE A 462 13.02 -12.53 11.81
C ILE A 462 12.01 -12.46 12.98
N LEU A 463 10.84 -11.85 12.76
CA LEU A 463 9.77 -11.79 13.76
C LEU A 463 9.14 -13.17 13.96
N THR A 464 8.81 -13.86 12.88
CA THR A 464 8.24 -15.20 12.91
C THR A 464 9.26 -16.25 13.36
N ASP A 465 10.52 -16.15 12.92
CA ASP A 465 11.60 -17.05 13.32
C ASP A 465 11.83 -17.02 14.85
N VAL A 466 11.77 -15.83 15.47
CA VAL A 466 11.87 -15.68 16.94
C VAL A 466 10.65 -16.30 17.66
N ILE A 467 9.45 -16.19 17.09
CA ILE A 467 8.26 -16.85 17.64
C ILE A 467 8.37 -18.36 17.51
N ASP A 468 8.75 -18.85 16.35
CA ASP A 468 8.83 -20.28 16.04
C ASP A 468 9.94 -20.99 16.82
N ALA A 469 11.01 -20.28 17.16
CA ALA A 469 12.09 -20.81 18.00
C ALA A 469 11.57 -21.29 19.37
N GLN A 470 10.74 -20.50 20.05
CA GLN A 470 10.14 -20.88 21.33
C GLN A 470 9.14 -22.04 21.18
N THR A 471 8.40 -22.08 20.06
CA THR A 471 7.47 -23.17 19.77
C THR A 471 8.23 -24.49 19.56
N SER A 472 9.40 -24.40 18.91
CA SER A 472 10.26 -25.55 18.61
C SER A 472 11.05 -26.04 19.83
N ASP A 473 11.49 -25.12 20.69
CA ASP A 473 12.18 -25.44 21.96
C ASP A 473 11.69 -24.52 23.10
N PRO A 474 10.70 -24.98 23.89
CA PRO A 474 10.17 -24.20 25.01
C PRO A 474 11.12 -24.05 26.19
N THR A 475 12.34 -24.59 26.14
CA THR A 475 13.37 -24.46 27.20
C THR A 475 14.23 -23.20 27.02
N GLY A 476 14.07 -22.48 25.92
CA GLY A 476 14.84 -21.30 25.59
C GLY A 476 13.99 -20.15 25.12
N TYR A 477 14.63 -19.00 24.97
CA TYR A 477 14.05 -17.80 24.36
C TYR A 477 14.97 -17.24 23.28
N ALA A 478 14.38 -16.84 22.18
CA ALA A 478 15.13 -16.23 21.10
C ALA A 478 15.33 -14.71 21.32
N LEU A 479 16.37 -14.20 20.70
CA LEU A 479 16.71 -12.78 20.63
C LEU A 479 16.79 -12.38 19.17
N GLY A 480 15.95 -11.42 18.75
CA GLY A 480 15.97 -10.82 17.41
C GLY A 480 16.20 -9.33 17.47
N TYR A 481 16.45 -8.73 16.30
CA TYR A 481 16.55 -7.28 16.15
C TYR A 481 15.89 -6.80 14.86
N SER A 482 15.40 -5.56 14.86
CA SER A 482 14.73 -4.93 13.73
C SER A 482 14.84 -3.41 13.84
N ILE A 483 14.05 -2.72 12.99
CA ILE A 483 13.85 -1.28 13.03
C ILE A 483 12.52 -0.99 13.71
N PHE A 484 12.45 0.02 14.57
CA PHE A 484 11.32 0.28 15.47
C PHE A 484 9.98 0.41 14.75
N TYR A 485 9.87 1.33 13.80
CA TYR A 485 8.60 1.55 13.10
C TYR A 485 8.24 0.38 12.18
N TYR A 486 9.23 -0.31 11.61
CA TYR A 486 8.96 -1.55 10.87
C TYR A 486 8.41 -2.66 11.78
N TYR A 487 8.96 -2.82 12.97
CA TYR A 487 8.48 -3.81 13.95
C TYR A 487 6.98 -3.60 14.25
N TRP A 488 6.56 -2.36 14.49
CA TRP A 488 5.17 -2.04 14.77
C TRP A 488 4.28 -2.19 13.53
N ASN A 489 4.72 -1.73 12.37
CA ASN A 489 3.97 -1.88 11.11
C ASN A 489 3.81 -3.36 10.73
N ALA A 490 4.87 -4.18 10.85
CA ALA A 490 4.81 -5.62 10.62
C ALA A 490 3.91 -6.33 11.64
N ASN A 491 3.93 -5.86 12.89
CA ASN A 491 3.09 -6.38 13.96
C ASN A 491 1.59 -6.30 13.63
N MET A 492 1.17 -5.18 13.03
CA MET A 492 -0.22 -4.98 12.60
C MET A 492 -0.65 -5.95 11.50
N VAL A 493 0.28 -6.31 10.61
CA VAL A 493 0.00 -7.22 9.49
C VAL A 493 0.08 -8.68 9.92
N LEU A 494 1.05 -9.02 10.79
CA LEU A 494 1.37 -10.40 11.15
C LEU A 494 0.81 -10.85 12.49
N GLY A 495 0.24 -9.95 13.30
CA GLY A 495 -0.27 -10.27 14.63
C GLY A 495 0.82 -10.72 15.61
N THR A 496 2.06 -10.26 15.46
CA THR A 496 3.21 -10.73 16.25
C THR A 496 3.29 -10.11 17.65
N ALA A 497 2.56 -9.02 17.94
CA ALA A 497 2.58 -8.29 19.23
C ALA A 497 2.23 -9.16 20.44
N ASP A 498 1.38 -10.15 20.24
CA ASP A 498 0.99 -11.07 21.33
C ASP A 498 2.05 -12.09 21.69
N HIS A 499 3.06 -12.25 20.85
CA HIS A 499 4.12 -13.25 21.00
C HIS A 499 5.51 -12.65 21.28
N LEU A 500 5.70 -11.37 21.02
CA LEU A 500 6.98 -10.68 21.15
C LEU A 500 6.89 -9.51 22.14
N LYS A 501 8.05 -9.10 22.65
CA LYS A 501 8.22 -7.86 23.42
C LYS A 501 9.56 -7.22 23.12
N LEU A 502 9.58 -5.89 23.20
CA LEU A 502 10.80 -5.09 23.10
C LEU A 502 11.63 -5.17 24.36
N LEU A 503 12.95 -5.07 24.21
CA LEU A 503 13.93 -5.03 25.30
C LEU A 503 14.48 -3.62 25.48
N GLU A 504 14.69 -3.22 26.73
CA GLU A 504 15.45 -2.02 27.06
C GLU A 504 16.92 -2.18 26.67
N ILE A 505 17.54 -1.13 26.20
CA ILE A 505 18.98 -1.09 25.94
C ILE A 505 19.62 -0.08 26.90
N ASP A 506 20.62 -0.55 27.65
CA ASP A 506 21.28 0.23 28.70
C ASP A 506 20.29 0.88 29.69
N GLY A 507 19.18 0.17 29.96
CA GLY A 507 18.12 0.62 30.87
C GLY A 507 17.14 1.64 30.29
N VAL A 508 17.13 1.87 28.97
CA VAL A 508 16.19 2.76 28.31
C VAL A 508 15.30 1.97 27.37
N ALA A 509 13.97 2.09 27.55
CA ALA A 509 13.00 1.43 26.69
C ALA A 509 12.86 2.18 25.34
N PRO A 510 12.74 1.45 24.20
CA PRO A 510 12.43 2.07 22.92
C PRO A 510 10.95 2.47 22.88
N THR A 511 10.72 3.76 22.94
CA THR A 511 9.39 4.38 22.81
C THR A 511 9.50 5.56 21.85
N ASP A 512 8.37 5.99 21.25
CA ASP A 512 8.35 7.18 20.39
C ASP A 512 9.06 8.37 21.04
N LYS A 513 8.80 8.59 22.33
CA LYS A 513 9.41 9.68 23.07
C LYS A 513 10.92 9.53 23.19
N THR A 514 11.42 8.36 23.64
CA THR A 514 12.85 8.16 23.89
C THR A 514 13.66 8.09 22.60
N ILE A 515 13.02 7.71 21.50
CA ILE A 515 13.61 7.73 20.16
C ILE A 515 13.68 9.16 19.63
N ALA A 516 12.57 9.91 19.71
CA ALA A 516 12.49 11.28 19.22
C ALA A 516 13.40 12.24 19.99
N ASP A 517 13.54 12.09 21.33
CA ASP A 517 14.39 12.95 22.15
C ASP A 517 15.86 12.46 22.21
N GLY A 518 16.18 11.35 21.52
CA GLY A 518 17.51 10.78 21.44
C GLY A 518 18.02 10.13 22.73
N SER A 519 17.18 9.92 23.75
CA SER A 519 17.58 9.26 25.00
C SER A 519 17.72 7.74 24.85
N TYR A 520 17.06 7.13 23.86
CA TYR A 520 17.28 5.73 23.52
C TYR A 520 18.62 5.56 22.78
N PRO A 521 19.53 4.67 23.26
CA PRO A 521 20.92 4.62 22.77
C PRO A 521 21.07 4.27 21.27
N LEU A 522 20.09 3.57 20.70
CA LEU A 522 20.12 3.09 19.31
C LEU A 522 19.19 3.91 18.41
N SER A 523 18.87 5.13 18.82
CA SER A 523 18.11 6.07 17.97
C SER A 523 18.89 6.40 16.70
N ASN A 524 18.18 6.46 15.59
CA ASN A 524 18.68 6.84 14.28
C ASN A 524 17.63 7.67 13.54
N ASN A 525 17.86 7.92 12.26
CA ASN A 525 16.88 8.58 11.40
C ASN A 525 16.56 7.71 10.18
N THR A 526 15.39 7.96 9.62
CA THR A 526 15.10 7.65 8.22
C THR A 526 15.51 8.85 7.38
N TYR A 527 16.09 8.59 6.22
CA TYR A 527 16.73 9.61 5.38
C TYR A 527 16.10 9.65 3.98
N VAL A 528 16.06 10.84 3.42
CA VAL A 528 16.22 11.00 1.96
C VAL A 528 17.72 10.91 1.69
N VAL A 529 18.10 10.11 0.68
CA VAL A 529 19.49 10.02 0.23
C VAL A 529 19.58 10.46 -1.23
N LEU A 530 20.48 11.37 -1.49
CA LEU A 530 20.79 11.90 -2.82
C LEU A 530 22.28 11.71 -3.12
N ARG A 531 22.62 11.75 -4.39
CA ARG A 531 23.99 12.06 -4.78
C ARG A 531 24.22 13.57 -4.54
N LYS A 532 25.34 13.93 -3.97
CA LYS A 532 25.66 15.33 -3.65
C LYS A 532 25.74 16.23 -4.88
N ASP A 533 26.05 15.64 -6.04
CA ASP A 533 26.10 16.30 -7.34
C ASP A 533 24.73 16.45 -8.01
N THR A 534 23.63 15.99 -7.38
CA THR A 534 22.26 16.20 -7.85
C THR A 534 21.98 17.70 -7.99
N PRO A 535 21.55 18.18 -9.19
CA PRO A 535 21.27 19.59 -9.41
C PRO A 535 20.22 20.16 -8.46
N GLU A 536 20.37 21.42 -8.07
CA GLU A 536 19.43 22.11 -7.17
C GLU A 536 17.99 22.18 -7.72
N ASP A 537 17.84 22.19 -9.04
CA ASP A 537 16.54 22.22 -9.71
C ASP A 537 16.01 20.84 -10.13
N ALA A 538 16.69 19.75 -9.74
CA ALA A 538 16.25 18.40 -10.03
C ALA A 538 14.99 18.02 -9.23
N PRO A 539 14.08 17.17 -9.79
CA PRO A 539 12.91 16.67 -9.06
C PRO A 539 13.26 16.01 -7.72
N ALA A 540 14.37 15.28 -7.65
CA ALA A 540 14.83 14.65 -6.41
C ALA A 540 15.17 15.66 -5.30
N ARG A 541 15.77 16.79 -5.65
CA ARG A 541 16.06 17.87 -4.70
C ARG A 541 14.77 18.53 -4.20
N ARG A 542 13.84 18.81 -5.11
CA ARG A 542 12.52 19.38 -4.76
C ARG A 542 11.73 18.45 -3.86
N LEU A 543 11.77 17.14 -4.09
CA LEU A 543 11.11 16.18 -3.23
C LEU A 543 11.78 16.09 -1.85
N ALA A 544 13.11 16.16 -1.79
CA ALA A 544 13.83 16.23 -0.52
C ALA A 544 13.42 17.48 0.29
N ASP A 545 13.31 18.63 -0.35
CA ASP A 545 12.83 19.87 0.29
C ASP A 545 11.36 19.76 0.73
N PHE A 546 10.50 19.17 -0.11
CA PHE A 546 9.11 18.90 0.26
C PHE A 546 9.00 18.04 1.51
N MET A 547 9.83 16.99 1.65
CA MET A 547 9.81 16.11 2.83
C MET A 547 10.11 16.84 4.14
N LEU A 548 10.80 17.99 4.10
CA LEU A 548 11.09 18.83 5.27
C LEU A 548 9.99 19.84 5.58
N THR A 549 8.97 19.97 4.74
CA THR A 549 7.79 20.82 4.99
C THR A 549 6.80 20.11 5.91
N ASP A 550 5.85 20.88 6.48
CA ASP A 550 4.74 20.31 7.25
C ASP A 550 3.94 19.27 6.47
N ALA A 551 3.80 19.45 5.15
CA ALA A 551 3.10 18.53 4.28
C ALA A 551 3.89 17.22 4.10
N GLY A 552 5.19 17.31 3.89
CA GLY A 552 6.07 16.15 3.82
C GLY A 552 6.15 15.39 5.14
N GLN A 553 6.20 16.12 6.27
CA GLN A 553 6.19 15.50 7.60
C GLN A 553 4.86 14.78 7.91
N ARG A 554 3.73 15.27 7.39
CA ARG A 554 2.46 14.51 7.43
C ARG A 554 2.52 13.23 6.59
N CYS A 555 3.24 13.22 5.48
CA CYS A 555 3.45 11.98 4.73
C CYS A 555 4.25 10.95 5.55
N VAL A 556 5.26 11.41 6.29
CA VAL A 556 6.04 10.58 7.23
C VAL A 556 5.14 10.00 8.32
N GLU A 557 4.32 10.82 8.95
CA GLU A 557 3.36 10.39 9.98
C GLU A 557 2.32 9.41 9.41
N ASN A 558 1.75 9.70 8.23
CA ASN A 558 0.80 8.82 7.55
C ASN A 558 1.40 7.45 7.21
N ALA A 559 2.68 7.42 6.89
CA ALA A 559 3.42 6.17 6.66
C ALA A 559 3.73 5.39 7.95
N GLY A 560 3.32 5.90 9.11
CA GLY A 560 3.55 5.27 10.41
C GLY A 560 4.97 5.47 10.94
N TYR A 561 5.65 6.57 10.58
CA TYR A 561 6.98 6.95 11.08
C TYR A 561 6.92 8.15 12.01
N GLY A 562 7.94 8.32 12.86
CA GLY A 562 8.07 9.47 13.75
C GLY A 562 8.50 10.73 12.98
N PRO A 563 7.63 11.73 12.80
CA PRO A 563 8.00 12.96 12.10
C PRO A 563 9.05 13.75 12.86
N LEU A 564 9.88 14.52 12.16
CA LEU A 564 10.76 15.50 12.78
C LEU A 564 9.91 16.62 13.40
N GLN A 565 10.29 17.10 14.59
CA GLN A 565 9.59 18.20 15.29
C GLN A 565 9.98 19.56 14.73
#